data_d3bced456b74934d2afdc6cbee437786
#
_entry.id   d3bced456b74934d2afdc6cbee437786
#
_cell.length_a   1.000
_cell.length_b   1.000
_cell.length_c   1.000
_cell.angle_alpha   90.00
_cell.angle_beta   90.00
_cell.angle_gamma   90.00
#
_symmetry.space_group_name_H-M   'P 1'
#
loop_
_entity.id
_entity.type
_entity.pdbx_description
1 polymer ?
#
loop_
_entity_poly.entity_id
_entity_poly.type
_entity_poly.pdbx_seq_one_letter_code
_entity_poly.pdbx_strand_id
1 'polypeptide(L)'
;MSKIIIIRTCCNSKSGGGHLLRCLTLFKILSKKYNTFLYCPDSNNRILNSAINNKKINLIDYNKIINFQELFDLCILDDYQMNNTELAFFRSNSKKILIINEYIS
;
A
#
# COMPACT_ATOMS: atom_id res chain seq x y z
N MET A 1 -4.79 -18.93 -10.86
CA MET A 1 -5.33 -17.93 -9.97
C MET A 1 -4.38 -16.76 -9.83
N SER A 2 -4.91 -15.56 -9.84
CA SER A 2 -4.10 -14.36 -9.69
C SER A 2 -3.55 -14.25 -8.29
N LYS A 3 -2.29 -13.86 -8.18
CA LYS A 3 -1.71 -13.55 -6.89
C LYS A 3 -2.25 -12.22 -6.39
N ILE A 4 -2.35 -12.09 -5.07
CA ILE A 4 -2.88 -10.92 -4.42
C ILE A 4 -1.74 -10.14 -3.80
N ILE A 5 -1.62 -8.87 -4.19
CA ILE A 5 -0.57 -7.99 -3.70
C ILE A 5 -1.23 -6.78 -3.04
N ILE A 6 -0.77 -6.43 -1.85
CA ILE A 6 -1.19 -5.21 -1.19
C ILE A 6 0.01 -4.29 -1.03
N ILE A 7 -0.18 -3.02 -1.37
CA ILE A 7 0.84 -1.98 -1.21
C ILE A 7 0.32 -1.00 -0.17
N ARG A 8 1.01 -0.92 0.94
CA ARG A 8 0.68 0.01 2.01
C ARG A 8 1.62 1.20 1.94
N THR A 9 1.06 2.38 1.80
CA THR A 9 1.83 3.61 1.71
C THR A 9 1.22 4.68 2.59
N CYS A 10 1.87 5.82 2.68
CA CYS A 10 1.35 6.98 3.39
C CYS A 10 1.34 8.18 2.47
N CYS A 11 0.42 9.09 2.74
CA CYS A 11 0.29 10.33 1.98
C CYS A 11 -0.28 11.40 2.91
N ASN A 12 0.57 12.01 3.70
CA ASN A 12 0.16 13.05 4.62
C ASN A 12 1.07 14.27 4.47
N SER A 13 0.78 15.32 5.21
CA SER A 13 1.51 16.58 5.11
C SER A 13 2.98 16.46 5.49
N LYS A 14 3.32 15.47 6.33
CA LYS A 14 4.70 15.27 6.77
C LYS A 14 5.53 14.52 5.74
N SER A 15 4.95 13.49 5.16
CA SER A 15 5.65 12.67 4.16
C SER A 15 5.57 13.25 2.76
N GLY A 16 4.64 14.19 2.54
CA GLY A 16 4.39 14.70 1.21
C GLY A 16 3.80 13.65 0.30
N GLY A 17 4.03 13.79 -1.01
CA GLY A 17 3.50 12.87 -2.00
C GLY A 17 4.50 11.85 -2.51
N GLY A 18 5.76 11.88 -2.02
CA GLY A 18 6.81 11.04 -2.57
C GLY A 18 6.58 9.56 -2.41
N HIS A 19 6.16 9.15 -1.20
CA HIS A 19 5.85 7.73 -0.95
C HIS A 19 4.69 7.28 -1.81
N LEU A 20 3.65 8.08 -1.90
CA LEU A 20 2.48 7.73 -2.70
C LEU A 20 2.83 7.59 -4.17
N LEU A 21 3.59 8.53 -4.72
CA LEU A 21 3.97 8.49 -6.14
C LEU A 21 4.80 7.25 -6.46
N ARG A 22 5.72 6.91 -5.58
CA ARG A 22 6.53 5.69 -5.74
C ARG A 22 5.64 4.45 -5.73
N CYS A 23 4.70 4.38 -4.80
CA CYS A 23 3.81 3.24 -4.70
C CYS A 23 2.82 3.17 -5.85
N LEU A 24 2.38 4.31 -6.38
CA LEU A 24 1.54 4.32 -7.57
C LEU A 24 2.28 3.77 -8.78
N THR A 25 3.56 4.06 -8.90
CA THR A 25 4.38 3.49 -9.97
C THR A 25 4.47 1.98 -9.84
N LEU A 26 4.72 1.49 -8.61
CA LEU A 26 4.73 0.05 -8.36
C LEU A 26 3.36 -0.57 -8.65
N PHE A 27 2.29 0.08 -8.22
CA PHE A 27 0.94 -0.40 -8.48
C PHE A 27 0.70 -0.57 -9.96
N LYS A 28 1.08 0.43 -10.74
CA LYS A 28 0.87 0.43 -12.17
C LYS A 28 1.58 -0.76 -12.85
N ILE A 29 2.79 -1.05 -12.39
CA ILE A 29 3.56 -2.16 -12.96
C ILE A 29 2.97 -3.49 -12.53
N LEU A 30 2.70 -3.66 -11.23
CA LEU A 30 2.27 -4.94 -10.69
C LEU A 30 0.84 -5.29 -11.09
N SER A 31 -0.03 -4.31 -11.21
CA SER A 31 -1.44 -4.57 -11.55
C SER A 31 -1.64 -5.12 -12.95
N LYS A 32 -0.62 -5.06 -13.78
CA LYS A 32 -0.69 -5.67 -15.12
C LYS A 32 -0.71 -7.19 -15.05
N LYS A 33 -0.14 -7.78 -14.00
CA LYS A 33 -0.03 -9.24 -13.87
C LYS A 33 -0.75 -9.78 -12.64
N TYR A 34 -0.92 -8.97 -11.61
CA TYR A 34 -1.39 -9.44 -10.31
C TYR A 34 -2.59 -8.62 -9.86
N ASN A 35 -3.40 -9.23 -9.00
CA ASN A 35 -4.52 -8.54 -8.36
C ASN A 35 -3.94 -7.64 -7.25
N THR A 36 -3.76 -6.37 -7.55
CA THR A 36 -3.01 -5.44 -6.69
C THR A 36 -3.95 -4.40 -6.08
N PHE A 37 -3.78 -4.16 -4.79
CA PHE A 37 -4.54 -3.17 -4.04
C PHE A 37 -3.61 -2.15 -3.41
N LEU A 38 -4.09 -0.92 -3.30
CA LEU A 38 -3.37 0.16 -2.63
C LEU A 38 -4.08 0.53 -1.34
N TYR A 39 -3.34 0.54 -0.24
CA TYR A 39 -3.85 0.93 1.06
C TYR A 39 -3.08 2.15 1.56
N CYS A 40 -3.81 3.25 1.79
CA CYS A 40 -3.23 4.51 2.24
C CYS A 40 -4.10 5.08 3.36
N PRO A 41 -3.93 4.60 4.60
CA PRO A 41 -4.87 4.91 5.69
C PRO A 41 -4.81 6.36 6.17
N ASP A 42 -3.67 7.01 6.05
CA ASP A 42 -3.50 8.39 6.51
C ASP A 42 -3.43 9.37 5.35
N SER A 43 -4.15 9.06 4.27
CA SER A 43 -4.10 9.89 3.09
C SER A 43 -4.69 11.27 3.33
N ASN A 44 -4.02 12.26 2.80
CA ASN A 44 -4.62 13.56 2.58
C ASN A 44 -5.45 13.43 1.31
N ASN A 45 -6.77 13.54 1.44
CA ASN A 45 -7.66 13.29 0.31
C ASN A 45 -7.33 14.13 -0.92
N ARG A 46 -6.88 15.37 -0.69
CA ARG A 46 -6.52 16.26 -1.80
C ARG A 46 -5.32 15.72 -2.57
N ILE A 47 -4.27 15.31 -1.86
CA ILE A 47 -3.07 14.78 -2.50
C ILE A 47 -3.37 13.45 -3.19
N LEU A 48 -4.11 12.58 -2.49
CA LEU A 48 -4.45 11.28 -3.04
C LEU A 48 -5.31 11.43 -4.30
N ASN A 49 -6.35 12.24 -4.25
CA ASN A 49 -7.22 12.45 -5.40
C ASN A 49 -6.48 13.02 -6.59
N SER A 50 -5.56 13.93 -6.33
CA SER A 50 -4.73 14.51 -7.38
C SER A 50 -3.86 13.46 -8.04
N ALA A 51 -3.25 12.58 -7.23
CA ALA A 51 -2.32 11.57 -7.72
C ALA A 51 -3.01 10.46 -8.50
N ILE A 52 -4.23 10.10 -8.11
CA ILE A 52 -4.95 8.99 -8.76
C ILE A 52 -5.96 9.44 -9.79
N ASN A 53 -6.06 10.74 -10.04
CA ASN A 53 -7.01 11.29 -10.99
C ASN A 53 -6.82 10.64 -12.36
N ASN A 54 -7.93 10.19 -12.96
CA ASN A 54 -7.97 9.57 -14.28
C ASN A 54 -7.21 8.24 -14.38
N LYS A 55 -6.91 7.59 -13.24
CA LYS A 55 -6.24 6.30 -13.23
C LYS A 55 -7.13 5.28 -12.56
N LYS A 56 -7.06 4.02 -13.02
CA LYS A 56 -7.77 2.92 -12.38
C LYS A 56 -6.90 2.38 -11.25
N ILE A 57 -7.20 2.81 -10.04
CA ILE A 57 -6.48 2.39 -8.86
C ILE A 57 -7.44 1.63 -7.94
N ASN A 58 -7.06 0.43 -7.54
CA ASN A 58 -7.84 -0.35 -6.59
C ASN A 58 -7.47 0.07 -5.17
N LEU A 59 -8.20 1.06 -4.65
CA LEU A 59 -8.04 1.45 -3.26
C LEU A 59 -8.79 0.48 -2.37
N ILE A 60 -8.19 0.13 -1.25
CA ILE A 60 -8.82 -0.74 -0.28
C ILE A 60 -8.79 -0.05 1.08
N ASP A 61 -9.90 -0.15 1.82
CA ASP A 61 -9.97 0.46 3.14
C ASP A 61 -9.61 -0.55 4.23
N TYR A 62 -9.48 -0.05 5.45
CA TYR A 62 -9.08 -0.88 6.59
C TYR A 62 -10.05 -2.03 6.83
N ASN A 63 -11.36 -1.77 6.72
CA ASN A 63 -12.36 -2.80 6.95
C ASN A 63 -12.24 -3.95 5.96
N LYS A 64 -11.96 -3.65 4.71
CA LYS A 64 -11.77 -4.70 3.72
C LYS A 64 -10.49 -5.48 3.98
N ILE A 65 -9.43 -4.82 4.42
CA ILE A 65 -8.17 -5.48 4.70
C ILE A 65 -8.29 -6.47 5.84
N ILE A 66 -8.90 -6.08 6.95
CA ILE A 66 -9.01 -6.95 8.12
C ILE A 66 -9.99 -8.11 7.91
N ASN A 67 -10.89 -7.97 6.94
CA ASN A 67 -11.86 -9.02 6.60
C ASN A 67 -11.47 -9.83 5.37
N PHE A 68 -10.25 -9.63 4.86
CA PHE A 68 -9.78 -10.37 3.70
C PHE A 68 -9.57 -11.82 4.09
N GLN A 69 -10.20 -12.73 3.36
CA GLN A 69 -10.25 -14.14 3.75
C GLN A 69 -9.05 -14.96 3.26
N GLU A 70 -8.27 -14.40 2.36
CA GLU A 70 -7.10 -15.07 1.82
C GLU A 70 -5.83 -14.37 2.30
N LEU A 71 -4.72 -15.10 2.31
CA LEU A 71 -3.44 -14.48 2.57
C LEU A 71 -3.04 -13.62 1.37
N PHE A 72 -2.42 -12.48 1.65
CA PHE A 72 -1.76 -11.73 0.60
C PHE A 72 -0.51 -12.49 0.16
N ASP A 73 -0.32 -12.64 -1.14
CA ASP A 73 0.90 -13.29 -1.64
C ASP A 73 2.13 -12.43 -1.37
N LEU A 74 1.96 -11.11 -1.47
CA LEU A 74 3.03 -10.16 -1.20
C LEU A 74 2.42 -8.90 -0.58
N CYS A 75 3.03 -8.43 0.48
CA CYS A 75 2.71 -7.15 1.10
C CYS A 75 3.92 -6.23 0.96
N ILE A 76 3.73 -5.10 0.31
CA ILE A 76 4.78 -4.08 0.16
C ILE A 76 4.47 -2.95 1.13
N LEU A 77 5.38 -2.71 2.05
CA LEU A 77 5.21 -1.70 3.08
C LEU A 77 6.15 -0.53 2.82
N ASP A 78 5.57 0.62 2.49
CA ASP A 78 6.32 1.84 2.25
C ASP A 78 5.79 2.92 3.20
N ASP A 79 6.04 2.71 4.48
CA ASP A 79 5.64 3.65 5.52
C ASP A 79 6.44 3.36 6.78
N TYR A 80 7.43 4.20 7.04
CA TYR A 80 8.28 4.04 8.20
C TYR A 80 7.61 4.47 9.51
N GLN A 81 6.42 5.05 9.43
CA GLN A 81 5.66 5.47 10.62
C GLN A 81 4.64 4.43 11.06
N MET A 82 4.60 3.29 10.40
CA MET A 82 3.66 2.24 10.72
C MET A 82 3.94 1.67 12.11
N ASN A 83 2.88 1.49 12.92
CA ASN A 83 3.06 0.97 14.27
C ASN A 83 3.24 -0.56 14.27
N ASN A 84 3.65 -1.09 15.43
CA ASN A 84 3.94 -2.51 15.55
C ASN A 84 2.70 -3.40 15.39
N THR A 85 1.55 -2.90 15.81
CA THR A 85 0.29 -3.66 15.68
C THR A 85 -0.06 -3.88 14.22
N GLU A 86 0.06 -2.85 13.42
CA GLU A 86 -0.22 -2.93 12.00
C GLU A 86 0.80 -3.83 11.29
N LEU A 87 2.07 -3.68 11.64
CA LEU A 87 3.11 -4.53 11.07
C LEU A 87 2.87 -6.00 11.38
N ALA A 88 2.47 -6.30 12.64
CA ALA A 88 2.15 -7.68 13.02
C ALA A 88 0.97 -8.22 12.22
N PHE A 89 -0.04 -7.38 11.97
CA PHE A 89 -1.18 -7.78 11.15
C PHE A 89 -0.72 -8.21 9.76
N PHE A 90 0.10 -7.39 9.10
CA PHE A 90 0.55 -7.72 7.75
C PHE A 90 1.45 -8.96 7.73
N ARG A 91 2.29 -9.13 8.75
CA ARG A 91 3.11 -10.34 8.84
C ARG A 91 2.27 -11.60 8.97
N SER A 92 1.20 -11.53 9.77
CA SER A 92 0.33 -12.68 9.97
C SER A 92 -0.52 -13.01 8.75
N ASN A 93 -0.77 -12.03 7.89
CA ASN A 93 -1.72 -12.18 6.79
C ASN A 93 -1.06 -12.15 5.42
N SER A 94 0.26 -12.22 5.35
CA SER A 94 0.99 -12.18 4.09
C SER A 94 1.99 -13.33 4.02
N LYS A 95 2.13 -13.89 2.83
CA LYS A 95 3.14 -14.93 2.60
C LYS A 95 4.54 -14.34 2.57
N LYS A 96 4.69 -13.16 1.97
CA LYS A 96 5.96 -12.46 1.89
C LYS A 96 5.74 -10.98 2.15
N ILE A 97 6.74 -10.35 2.75
CA ILE A 97 6.71 -8.92 3.04
C ILE A 97 7.97 -8.28 2.48
N LEU A 98 7.77 -7.19 1.75
CA LEU A 98 8.85 -6.33 1.30
C LEU A 98 8.71 -4.98 1.96
N ILE A 99 9.72 -4.55 2.70
CA ILE A 99 9.71 -3.27 3.38
C ILE A 99 10.65 -2.33 2.62
N ILE A 100 10.11 -1.19 2.20
CA ILE A 100 10.90 -0.17 1.53
C ILE A 100 11.33 0.83 2.59
N ASN A 101 12.62 0.90 2.86
CA ASN A 101 13.20 1.84 3.81
C ASN A 101 14.04 2.86 3.09
N GLU A 102 13.83 4.13 3.44
CA GLU A 102 14.73 5.18 3.03
C GLU A 102 15.54 5.59 4.23
N TYR A 103 16.86 5.47 4.11
CA TYR A 103 17.75 6.02 5.09
C TYR A 103 18.23 7.35 4.59
N ILE A 104 17.90 8.37 5.32
CA ILE A 104 18.49 9.67 5.11
C ILE A 104 19.55 9.81 6.17
N SER A 105 20.78 9.64 5.76
CA SER A 105 21.91 9.82 6.66
C SER A 105 22.30 11.28 6.73
#